data_5b1c3c40e29825d89e5e20202b0f8fc7
#
_entry.id   5b1c3c40e29825d89e5e20202b0f8fc7
#
_cell.length_a   1.000
_cell.length_b   1.000
_cell.length_c   1.000
_cell.angle_alpha   90.00
_cell.angle_beta   90.00
_cell.angle_gamma   90.00
#
_symmetry.space_group_name_H-M   'P 1'
#
loop_
_entity.id
_entity.type
_entity.pdbx_description
1 polymer ?
#
loop_
_entity_poly.entity_id
_entity_poly.type
_entity_poly.pdbx_seq_one_letter_code
_entity_poly.pdbx_strand_id
1 'polypeptide(L)'
;DVPAVSEAGTATLTLDIDGTDIHNEYELFLYPAVTDRIDPATVATVGEGEYTTYITNNFDQAETLLANGSRVLYLPEETKESLRGFYCTEFWCYPMFRDICEWMKKPVAVGTMGLLIQNEHPALKQFPSHSYATPQWYQLVSHCDCAILDDTTDKSFRPIVQMIDNFDRNHKLGILFE
;
A
#
# COMPACT_ATOMS: atom_id res chain seq x y z
N ASP A 1 -11.10 10.09 -22.98
CA ASP A 1 -10.33 8.84 -23.09
C ASP A 1 -9.04 8.99 -22.29
N VAL A 2 -8.66 7.98 -21.53
CA VAL A 2 -7.37 7.94 -20.81
C VAL A 2 -6.30 7.53 -21.83
N PRO A 3 -5.21 8.29 -21.98
CA PRO A 3 -4.14 7.91 -22.90
C PRO A 3 -3.45 6.63 -22.43
N ALA A 4 -3.02 5.79 -23.37
CA ALA A 4 -2.14 4.68 -23.07
C ALA A 4 -0.75 5.21 -22.72
N VAL A 5 -0.17 4.69 -21.64
CA VAL A 5 1.17 5.05 -21.20
C VAL A 5 2.08 3.82 -21.20
N SER A 6 3.35 4.01 -21.51
CA SER A 6 4.37 2.94 -21.49
C SER A 6 5.08 2.82 -20.13
N GLU A 7 5.04 3.88 -19.33
CA GLU A 7 5.66 3.96 -18.02
C GLU A 7 4.69 4.58 -17.02
N ALA A 8 4.84 4.25 -15.75
CA ALA A 8 4.07 4.85 -14.68
C ALA A 8 4.42 6.33 -14.52
N GLY A 9 3.41 7.17 -14.30
CA GLY A 9 3.60 8.61 -14.16
C GLY A 9 2.36 9.29 -13.62
N THR A 10 2.40 10.61 -13.56
CA THR A 10 1.29 11.46 -13.14
C THR A 10 0.79 12.33 -14.28
N ALA A 11 -0.48 12.70 -14.22
CA ALA A 11 -1.11 13.67 -15.11
C ALA A 11 -2.02 14.58 -14.30
N THR A 12 -2.25 15.79 -14.79
CA THR A 12 -3.19 16.73 -14.19
C THR A 12 -4.47 16.79 -15.02
N LEU A 13 -5.60 16.58 -14.36
CA LEU A 13 -6.91 16.85 -14.94
C LEU A 13 -7.37 18.25 -14.46
N THR A 14 -7.51 19.17 -15.40
CA THR A 14 -8.05 20.52 -15.12
C THR A 14 -9.49 20.60 -15.56
N LEU A 15 -10.35 21.13 -14.72
CA LEU A 15 -11.75 21.43 -15.00
C LEU A 15 -11.97 22.94 -14.89
N ASP A 16 -12.39 23.55 -15.99
CA ASP A 16 -12.65 24.99 -16.09
C ASP A 16 -14.13 25.28 -16.22
N ILE A 17 -14.59 26.41 -15.67
CA ILE A 17 -15.92 26.93 -15.94
C ILE A 17 -15.80 28.02 -16.99
N ASP A 18 -16.37 27.78 -18.17
CA ASP A 18 -16.32 28.68 -19.31
C ASP A 18 -16.78 30.12 -18.95
N GLY A 19 -15.98 31.09 -19.36
CA GLY A 19 -16.26 32.49 -19.13
C GLY A 19 -15.94 33.01 -17.72
N THR A 20 -15.27 32.19 -16.92
CA THR A 20 -14.78 32.60 -15.58
C THR A 20 -13.30 32.21 -15.43
N ASP A 21 -12.67 32.65 -14.34
CA ASP A 21 -11.34 32.25 -13.89
C ASP A 21 -11.37 31.13 -12.85
N ILE A 22 -12.52 30.43 -12.73
CA ILE A 22 -12.69 29.32 -11.79
C ILE A 22 -12.25 28.03 -12.44
N HIS A 23 -11.28 27.36 -11.81
CA HIS A 23 -10.81 26.03 -12.21
C HIS A 23 -10.48 25.15 -10.99
N ASN A 24 -10.48 23.85 -11.22
CA ASN A 24 -9.96 22.84 -10.29
C ASN A 24 -8.97 21.93 -11.00
N GLU A 25 -7.95 21.51 -10.27
CA GLU A 25 -6.93 20.57 -10.73
C GLU A 25 -6.95 19.31 -9.89
N TYR A 26 -6.82 18.16 -10.55
CA TYR A 26 -6.75 16.85 -9.91
C TYR A 26 -5.54 16.09 -10.44
N GLU A 27 -4.67 15.65 -9.55
CA GLU A 27 -3.59 14.75 -9.90
C GLU A 27 -4.11 13.34 -10.14
N LEU A 28 -3.74 12.76 -11.26
CA LEU A 28 -4.07 11.40 -11.66
C LEU A 28 -2.79 10.58 -11.76
N PHE A 29 -2.86 9.33 -11.34
CA PHE A 29 -1.77 8.37 -11.46
C PHE A 29 -2.07 7.42 -12.62
N LEU A 30 -1.16 7.37 -13.58
CA LEU A 30 -1.29 6.58 -14.80
C LEU A 30 -0.30 5.43 -14.77
N TYR A 31 -0.76 4.26 -15.13
CA TYR A 31 0.05 3.04 -15.19
C TYR A 31 -0.11 2.37 -16.55
N PRO A 32 0.93 1.67 -17.05
CA PRO A 32 0.80 0.80 -18.20
C PRO A 32 -0.30 -0.24 -17.96
N ALA A 33 -0.98 -0.64 -19.03
CA ALA A 33 -1.93 -1.73 -18.95
C ALA A 33 -1.21 -3.02 -18.52
N VAL A 34 -1.72 -3.68 -17.48
CA VAL A 34 -1.20 -4.97 -17.04
C VAL A 34 -1.74 -6.05 -17.98
N THR A 35 -0.84 -6.71 -18.71
CA THR A 35 -1.18 -7.78 -19.65
C THR A 35 -1.19 -9.16 -18.99
N ASP A 36 -0.34 -9.36 -17.98
CA ASP A 36 -0.17 -10.64 -17.32
C ASP A 36 -0.41 -10.50 -15.82
N ARG A 37 -1.19 -11.43 -15.26
CA ARG A 37 -1.33 -11.54 -13.81
C ARG A 37 -0.30 -12.52 -13.28
N ILE A 38 0.41 -12.10 -12.24
CA ILE A 38 1.31 -12.96 -11.50
C ILE A 38 0.48 -13.74 -10.47
N ASP A 39 0.59 -15.07 -10.52
CA ASP A 39 0.02 -15.95 -9.49
C ASP A 39 1.10 -16.23 -8.43
N PRO A 40 0.99 -15.67 -7.21
CA PRO A 40 2.00 -15.88 -6.17
C PRO A 40 2.02 -17.31 -5.60
N ALA A 41 1.03 -18.15 -5.92
CA ALA A 41 1.05 -19.57 -5.56
C ALA A 41 2.06 -20.37 -6.40
N THR A 42 2.47 -19.82 -7.53
CA THR A 42 3.60 -20.34 -8.33
C THR A 42 4.76 -19.38 -8.19
N VAL A 43 5.99 -19.91 -8.12
CA VAL A 43 7.17 -19.03 -8.11
C VAL A 43 7.24 -18.29 -9.44
N ALA A 44 6.93 -17.01 -9.42
CA ALA A 44 7.03 -16.12 -10.56
C ALA A 44 8.31 -15.28 -10.47
N THR A 45 8.78 -14.76 -11.59
CA THR A 45 9.94 -13.87 -11.65
C THR A 45 9.59 -12.57 -12.35
N VAL A 46 10.14 -11.47 -11.84
CA VAL A 46 10.04 -10.14 -12.45
C VAL A 46 11.45 -9.54 -12.55
N GLY A 47 11.72 -8.84 -13.64
CA GLY A 47 13.04 -8.28 -13.91
C GLY A 47 13.98 -9.28 -14.61
N GLU A 48 15.18 -8.86 -14.88
CA GLU A 48 16.19 -9.64 -15.63
C GLU A 48 17.57 -9.54 -14.97
N GLY A 49 18.36 -10.62 -15.11
CA GLY A 49 19.73 -10.69 -14.62
C GLY A 49 19.80 -10.49 -13.09
N GLU A 50 20.68 -9.62 -12.63
CA GLU A 50 20.87 -9.31 -11.21
C GLU A 50 19.69 -8.60 -10.54
N TYR A 51 18.74 -8.09 -11.35
CA TYR A 51 17.52 -7.43 -10.87
C TYR A 51 16.32 -8.36 -10.81
N THR A 52 16.52 -9.64 -11.08
CA THR A 52 15.44 -10.64 -10.98
C THR A 52 14.93 -10.71 -9.54
N THR A 53 13.62 -10.52 -9.39
CA THR A 53 12.91 -10.67 -8.11
C THR A 53 11.97 -11.87 -8.22
N TYR A 54 12.07 -12.80 -7.29
CA TYR A 54 11.17 -13.95 -7.18
C TYR A 54 9.94 -13.53 -6.38
N ILE A 55 8.76 -13.95 -6.82
CA ILE A 55 7.50 -13.66 -6.14
C ILE A 55 6.90 -14.98 -5.70
N THR A 56 6.54 -15.12 -4.42
CA THR A 56 5.92 -16.32 -3.86
C THR A 56 5.07 -15.99 -2.63
N ASN A 57 4.04 -16.81 -2.39
CA ASN A 57 3.29 -16.83 -1.12
C ASN A 57 3.76 -17.95 -0.19
N ASN A 58 4.69 -18.80 -0.61
CA ASN A 58 5.21 -19.92 0.18
C ASN A 58 6.43 -19.48 1.00
N PHE A 59 6.33 -19.57 2.32
CA PHE A 59 7.38 -19.13 3.23
C PHE A 59 8.68 -19.94 3.08
N ASP A 60 8.62 -21.26 3.00
CA ASP A 60 9.81 -22.11 2.89
C ASP A 60 10.58 -21.85 1.58
N GLN A 61 9.84 -21.57 0.51
CA GLN A 61 10.45 -21.16 -0.76
C GLN A 61 11.12 -19.80 -0.66
N ALA A 62 10.43 -18.83 -0.01
CA ALA A 62 10.99 -17.50 0.20
C ALA A 62 12.29 -17.58 1.01
N GLU A 63 12.31 -18.36 2.10
CA GLU A 63 13.48 -18.55 2.94
C GLU A 63 14.64 -19.20 2.16
N THR A 64 14.34 -20.23 1.38
CA THR A 64 15.34 -20.92 0.54
C THR A 64 15.96 -19.97 -0.50
N LEU A 65 15.12 -19.18 -1.18
CA LEU A 65 15.59 -18.20 -2.18
C LEU A 65 16.44 -17.10 -1.55
N LEU A 66 16.03 -16.58 -0.39
CA LEU A 66 16.79 -15.59 0.37
C LEU A 66 18.14 -16.15 0.84
N ALA A 67 18.18 -17.39 1.34
CA ALA A 67 19.42 -18.07 1.74
C ALA A 67 20.41 -18.23 0.58
N ASN A 68 19.92 -18.32 -0.65
CA ASN A 68 20.72 -18.36 -1.87
C ASN A 68 21.10 -16.96 -2.42
N GLY A 69 20.79 -15.88 -1.69
CA GLY A 69 21.10 -14.51 -2.07
C GLY A 69 20.15 -13.90 -3.11
N SER A 70 19.01 -14.52 -3.35
CA SER A 70 18.00 -14.00 -4.28
C SER A 70 17.20 -12.84 -3.67
N ARG A 71 16.65 -11.98 -4.53
CA ARG A 71 15.64 -11.00 -4.15
C ARG A 71 14.27 -11.67 -4.16
N VAL A 72 13.50 -11.49 -3.12
CA VAL A 72 12.20 -12.16 -2.97
C VAL A 72 11.14 -11.14 -2.56
N LEU A 73 10.01 -11.13 -3.28
CA LEU A 73 8.77 -10.51 -2.85
C LEU A 73 7.87 -11.62 -2.29
N TYR A 74 7.75 -11.63 -0.96
CA TYR A 74 6.89 -12.57 -0.26
C TYR A 74 5.50 -11.95 -0.07
N LEU A 75 4.47 -12.64 -0.57
CA LEU A 75 3.07 -12.22 -0.52
C LEU A 75 2.25 -13.27 0.26
N PRO A 76 2.29 -13.28 1.60
CA PRO A 76 1.55 -14.26 2.38
C PRO A 76 0.04 -14.13 2.18
N GLU A 77 -0.66 -15.26 2.13
CA GLU A 77 -2.13 -15.26 2.13
C GLU A 77 -2.70 -14.89 3.50
N GLU A 78 -2.00 -15.28 4.56
CA GLU A 78 -2.36 -14.97 5.94
C GLU A 78 -1.13 -14.54 6.73
N THR A 79 -1.30 -13.58 7.62
CA THR A 79 -0.29 -13.14 8.58
C THR A 79 -0.77 -13.46 9.99
N LYS A 80 0.11 -14.04 10.81
CA LYS A 80 -0.22 -14.51 12.16
C LYS A 80 -0.77 -13.39 13.07
N GLU A 81 -0.19 -12.21 12.95
CA GLU A 81 -0.61 -11.03 13.69
C GLU A 81 -0.85 -9.88 12.69
N SER A 82 -2.10 -9.69 12.37
CA SER A 82 -2.50 -8.67 11.40
C SER A 82 -3.84 -8.05 11.76
N LEU A 83 -4.11 -6.93 11.16
CA LEU A 83 -5.43 -6.31 11.22
C LEU A 83 -5.79 -5.66 9.87
N ARG A 84 -7.07 -5.57 9.64
CA ARG A 84 -7.60 -4.93 8.43
C ARG A 84 -7.32 -3.44 8.46
N GLY A 85 -6.65 -2.95 7.41
CA GLY A 85 -6.53 -1.53 7.13
C GLY A 85 -7.77 -0.98 6.44
N PHE A 86 -8.03 0.30 6.63
CA PHE A 86 -9.07 1.02 5.91
C PHE A 86 -8.42 2.16 5.13
N TYR A 87 -8.78 2.28 3.86
CA TYR A 87 -8.33 3.42 3.08
C TYR A 87 -8.96 4.70 3.61
N CYS A 88 -8.12 5.63 3.97
CA CYS A 88 -8.50 6.92 4.52
C CYS A 88 -7.48 7.95 4.05
N THR A 89 -7.95 9.05 3.49
CA THR A 89 -7.10 10.14 3.02
C THR A 89 -6.91 11.23 4.06
N GLU A 90 -7.71 11.19 5.12
CA GLU A 90 -7.73 12.23 6.12
C GLU A 90 -8.09 11.71 7.52
N PHE A 91 -7.55 12.35 8.51
CA PHE A 91 -7.74 12.07 9.93
C PHE A 91 -9.23 12.07 10.38
N TRP A 92 -10.07 12.87 9.76
CA TRP A 92 -11.49 13.05 10.16
C TRP A 92 -12.34 11.79 9.98
N CYS A 93 -11.91 10.83 9.19
CA CYS A 93 -12.61 9.55 9.06
C CYS A 93 -12.63 8.75 10.37
N TYR A 94 -11.63 8.92 11.24
CA TYR A 94 -11.53 8.15 12.47
C TYR A 94 -12.66 8.43 13.49
N PRO A 95 -13.04 9.69 13.79
CA PRO A 95 -14.18 9.95 14.66
C PRO A 95 -15.47 9.28 14.19
N MET A 96 -15.72 9.29 12.88
CA MET A 96 -16.87 8.59 12.28
C MET A 96 -16.79 7.08 12.49
N PHE A 97 -15.65 6.45 12.30
CA PHE A 97 -15.47 5.02 12.54
C PHE A 97 -15.67 4.67 14.02
N ARG A 98 -15.19 5.50 14.93
CA ARG A 98 -15.41 5.32 16.36
C ARG A 98 -16.90 5.38 16.71
N ASP A 99 -17.61 6.39 16.24
CA ASP A 99 -19.04 6.56 16.50
C ASP A 99 -19.86 5.38 15.93
N ILE A 100 -19.51 4.88 14.74
CA ILE A 100 -20.12 3.68 14.15
C ILE A 100 -19.88 2.46 15.05
N CYS A 101 -18.66 2.27 15.55
CA CYS A 101 -18.32 1.15 16.41
C CYS A 101 -19.09 1.21 17.75
N GLU A 102 -19.22 2.38 18.35
CA GLU A 102 -20.01 2.59 19.55
C GLU A 102 -21.49 2.26 19.31
N TRP A 103 -22.03 2.74 18.20
CA TRP A 103 -23.42 2.43 17.80
C TRP A 103 -23.64 0.93 17.57
N MET A 104 -22.65 0.26 16.95
CA MET A 104 -22.68 -1.19 16.72
C MET A 104 -22.29 -2.02 17.95
N LYS A 105 -21.99 -1.39 19.08
CA LYS A 105 -21.52 -2.01 20.34
C LYS A 105 -20.26 -2.86 20.12
N LYS A 106 -19.35 -2.40 19.28
CA LYS A 106 -18.04 -3.01 19.10
C LYS A 106 -17.09 -2.59 20.23
N PRO A 107 -16.28 -3.51 20.77
CA PRO A 107 -15.42 -3.20 21.92
C PRO A 107 -14.26 -2.26 21.60
N VAL A 108 -13.84 -2.21 20.34
CA VAL A 108 -12.71 -1.40 19.86
C VAL A 108 -13.10 -0.72 18.56
N ALA A 109 -12.70 0.54 18.42
CA ALA A 109 -12.85 1.25 17.17
C ALA A 109 -12.13 0.51 16.03
N VAL A 110 -12.83 0.26 14.95
CA VAL A 110 -12.23 -0.21 13.69
C VAL A 110 -11.75 1.00 12.90
N GLY A 111 -10.88 0.80 11.98
CA GLY A 111 -10.37 1.86 11.11
C GLY A 111 -8.94 2.25 11.44
N THR A 112 -8.36 2.88 10.46
CA THR A 112 -7.00 3.40 10.44
C THR A 112 -7.02 4.82 9.89
N MET A 113 -5.90 5.54 9.96
CA MET A 113 -5.90 6.99 9.76
C MET A 113 -5.20 7.44 8.49
N GLY A 114 -4.73 6.54 7.67
CA GLY A 114 -4.03 6.85 6.43
C GLY A 114 -2.71 6.10 6.29
N LEU A 115 -1.86 6.55 5.38
CA LEU A 115 -0.57 5.94 5.08
C LEU A 115 0.58 6.91 5.36
N LEU A 116 1.69 6.36 5.82
CA LEU A 116 2.99 6.97 5.81
C LEU A 116 3.88 6.18 4.85
N ILE A 117 4.37 6.83 3.80
CA ILE A 117 5.03 6.20 2.67
C ILE A 117 6.42 6.78 2.52
N GLN A 118 7.43 5.91 2.45
CA GLN A 118 8.78 6.29 2.05
C GLN A 118 8.82 6.34 0.51
N ASN A 119 8.22 7.37 -0.08
CA ASN A 119 7.97 7.49 -1.52
C ASN A 119 9.24 7.50 -2.40
N GLU A 120 10.39 7.87 -1.82
CA GLU A 120 11.69 7.83 -2.49
C GLU A 120 12.35 6.43 -2.44
N HIS A 121 11.73 5.45 -1.78
CA HIS A 121 12.29 4.11 -1.67
C HIS A 121 12.36 3.41 -3.03
N PRO A 122 13.48 2.74 -3.38
CA PRO A 122 13.66 2.11 -4.70
C PRO A 122 12.56 1.13 -5.10
N ALA A 123 11.95 0.44 -4.15
CA ALA A 123 10.82 -0.47 -4.40
C ALA A 123 9.59 0.24 -4.98
N LEU A 124 9.45 1.54 -4.78
CA LEU A 124 8.32 2.35 -5.29
C LEU A 124 8.66 3.13 -6.56
N LYS A 125 9.84 2.93 -7.14
CA LYS A 125 10.30 3.68 -8.33
C LYS A 125 9.31 3.66 -9.49
N GLN A 126 8.62 2.53 -9.69
CA GLN A 126 7.62 2.36 -10.75
C GLN A 126 6.18 2.52 -10.25
N PHE A 127 6.02 3.00 -9.02
CA PHE A 127 4.73 3.29 -8.41
C PHE A 127 4.76 4.71 -7.84
N PRO A 128 4.65 5.74 -8.68
CA PRO A 128 4.69 7.14 -8.26
C PRO A 128 3.72 7.40 -7.12
N SER A 129 4.22 8.03 -6.06
CA SER A 129 3.47 8.19 -4.83
C SER A 129 3.93 9.42 -4.07
N HIS A 130 3.05 10.03 -3.31
CA HIS A 130 3.40 10.98 -2.26
C HIS A 130 3.75 10.24 -0.96
N SER A 131 4.21 10.96 0.05
CA SER A 131 4.50 10.40 1.37
C SER A 131 3.24 10.03 2.18
N TYR A 132 2.04 10.24 1.63
CA TYR A 132 0.73 10.03 2.23
C TYR A 132 -0.22 9.30 1.28
N ALA A 133 -1.39 8.90 1.79
CA ALA A 133 -2.40 8.18 1.02
C ALA A 133 -2.97 9.02 -0.12
N THR A 134 -2.83 8.52 -1.35
CA THR A 134 -3.41 9.07 -2.58
C THR A 134 -4.28 7.99 -3.25
N PRO A 135 -5.19 8.33 -4.19
CA PRO A 135 -6.22 7.41 -4.68
C PRO A 135 -5.72 6.07 -5.23
N GLN A 136 -4.51 6.00 -5.80
CA GLN A 136 -3.95 4.73 -6.32
C GLN A 136 -3.74 3.66 -5.23
N TRP A 137 -3.61 4.07 -3.96
CA TRP A 137 -3.46 3.14 -2.84
C TRP A 137 -4.77 2.46 -2.42
N TYR A 138 -5.91 2.96 -2.89
CA TYR A 138 -7.23 2.44 -2.51
C TYR A 138 -7.36 0.93 -2.76
N GLN A 139 -6.99 0.48 -3.95
CA GLN A 139 -7.10 -0.94 -4.30
C GLN A 139 -6.19 -1.82 -3.43
N LEU A 140 -4.96 -1.40 -3.19
CA LEU A 140 -4.01 -2.13 -2.35
C LEU A 140 -4.51 -2.22 -0.91
N VAL A 141 -4.84 -1.09 -0.29
CA VAL A 141 -5.31 -1.05 1.10
C VAL A 141 -6.61 -1.81 1.29
N SER A 142 -7.51 -1.77 0.30
CA SER A 142 -8.81 -2.44 0.39
C SER A 142 -8.73 -3.96 0.29
N HIS A 143 -7.59 -4.52 -0.14
CA HIS A 143 -7.40 -5.94 -0.37
C HIS A 143 -6.24 -6.57 0.41
N CYS A 144 -5.63 -5.84 1.33
CA CYS A 144 -4.57 -6.37 2.19
C CYS A 144 -4.89 -6.18 3.67
N ASP A 145 -4.31 -7.05 4.49
CA ASP A 145 -4.18 -6.85 5.91
C ASP A 145 -2.81 -6.26 6.23
N CYS A 146 -2.74 -5.53 7.34
CA CYS A 146 -1.50 -4.91 7.80
C CYS A 146 -0.87 -5.80 8.87
N ALA A 147 0.39 -6.15 8.71
CA ALA A 147 1.14 -6.88 9.73
C ALA A 147 1.39 -6.00 10.96
N ILE A 148 1.17 -6.55 12.15
CA ILE A 148 1.50 -5.90 13.43
C ILE A 148 2.98 -6.14 13.70
N LEU A 149 3.77 -5.07 13.81
CA LEU A 149 5.24 -5.11 13.88
C LEU A 149 5.82 -4.66 15.23
N ASP A 150 4.98 -4.45 16.24
CA ASP A 150 5.36 -3.84 17.52
C ASP A 150 6.48 -4.60 18.23
N ASP A 151 6.30 -5.91 18.40
CA ASP A 151 7.21 -6.77 19.16
C ASP A 151 8.22 -7.54 18.29
N THR A 152 8.08 -7.42 16.97
CA THR A 152 8.91 -8.16 16.00
C THR A 152 10.01 -7.32 15.36
N THR A 153 9.94 -6.01 15.52
CA THR A 153 10.91 -5.07 14.92
C THR A 153 11.46 -4.08 15.92
N ASP A 154 12.67 -3.59 15.66
CA ASP A 154 13.25 -2.49 16.44
C ASP A 154 12.37 -1.23 16.38
N LYS A 155 12.43 -0.40 17.43
CA LYS A 155 11.65 0.84 17.52
C LYS A 155 11.99 1.84 16.41
N SER A 156 13.20 1.79 15.88
CA SER A 156 13.67 2.64 14.78
C SER A 156 13.23 2.14 13.40
N PHE A 157 12.81 0.86 13.31
CA PHE A 157 12.37 0.28 12.06
C PHE A 157 11.18 1.05 11.47
N ARG A 158 11.25 1.33 10.19
CA ARG A 158 10.20 2.03 9.43
C ARG A 158 9.84 1.22 8.20
N PRO A 159 8.60 0.72 8.09
CA PRO A 159 8.11 0.11 6.87
C PRO A 159 8.22 1.05 5.67
N ILE A 160 8.40 0.50 4.48
CA ILE A 160 8.34 1.28 3.23
C ILE A 160 6.97 1.93 3.08
N VAL A 161 5.91 1.15 3.40
CA VAL A 161 4.53 1.64 3.49
C VAL A 161 3.96 1.21 4.84
N GLN A 162 3.72 2.17 5.68
CA GLN A 162 3.12 2.00 7.00
C GLN A 162 1.66 2.47 6.97
N MET A 163 0.75 1.64 7.45
CA MET A 163 -0.58 2.10 7.81
C MET A 163 -0.51 2.83 9.16
N ILE A 164 -1.06 4.03 9.22
CA ILE A 164 -1.19 4.77 10.47
C ILE A 164 -2.39 4.21 11.24
N ASP A 165 -2.12 3.56 12.35
CA ASP A 165 -3.18 3.01 13.19
C ASP A 165 -3.95 4.13 13.91
N ASN A 166 -5.13 3.80 14.40
CA ASN A 166 -5.84 4.72 15.28
C ASN A 166 -5.13 4.82 16.63
N PHE A 167 -5.32 5.94 17.31
CA PHE A 167 -4.61 6.23 18.57
C PHE A 167 -5.11 5.42 19.78
N ASP A 168 -6.21 4.69 19.65
CA ASP A 168 -6.68 3.79 20.72
C ASP A 168 -5.89 2.48 20.74
N ARG A 169 -5.43 1.99 19.58
CA ARG A 169 -4.58 0.80 19.45
C ARG A 169 -3.11 1.17 19.36
N ASN A 170 -2.78 2.09 18.46
CA ASN A 170 -1.43 2.63 18.23
C ASN A 170 -0.37 1.58 17.88
N HIS A 171 -0.74 0.60 17.06
CA HIS A 171 0.18 -0.40 16.55
C HIS A 171 1.09 0.16 15.44
N LYS A 172 2.29 -0.40 15.32
CA LYS A 172 3.14 -0.25 14.14
C LYS A 172 2.65 -1.22 13.07
N LEU A 173 1.99 -0.72 12.04
CA LEU A 173 1.36 -1.52 11.01
C LEU A 173 2.13 -1.44 9.70
N GLY A 174 2.63 -2.59 9.22
CA GLY A 174 3.35 -2.69 7.95
C GLY A 174 2.46 -3.22 6.82
N ILE A 175 2.47 -2.54 5.68
CA ILE A 175 1.89 -3.03 4.42
C ILE A 175 3.00 -3.55 3.52
N LEU A 176 4.07 -2.76 3.35
CA LEU A 176 5.27 -3.12 2.58
C LEU A 176 6.50 -2.82 3.43
N PHE A 177 7.38 -3.79 3.58
CA PHE A 177 8.62 -3.65 4.36
C PHE A 177 9.67 -4.68 3.93
N GLU A 178 10.92 -4.43 4.26
CA GLU A 178 12.08 -5.31 3.99
C GLU A 178 12.98 -5.46 5.22
#